data_6f14c3f6a26b5d92d713a03b1ec77e1b
#
_entry.id   6f14c3f6a26b5d92d713a03b1ec77e1b
#
_cell.length_a   1.000
_cell.length_b   1.000
_cell.length_c   1.000
_cell.angle_alpha   90.00
_cell.angle_beta   90.00
_cell.angle_gamma   90.00
#
_symmetry.space_group_name_H-M   'P 1'
#
loop_
_entity.id
_entity.type
_entity.pdbx_description
1 polymer ?
#
loop_
_entity_poly.entity_id
_entity_poly.type
_entity_poly.pdbx_seq_one_letter_code
_entity_poly.pdbx_strand_id
1 'polypeptide(L)'
;VKRAQLKKDLKEGRVQIESILLDPPDYVSTAKVFDMLMAVPKFGRVKAARLLNQCRISQSKTVGGLSERQRTELVELFNHRS
;
A
#
# COMPACT_ATOMS: atom_id res chain seq x y z
N VAL A 1 -9.12 -12.68 7.74
CA VAL A 1 -10.00 -13.26 6.81
C VAL A 1 -10.04 -12.48 5.50
N LYS A 2 -10.79 -11.39 5.41
CA LYS A 2 -10.81 -10.59 4.17
C LYS A 2 -9.45 -9.96 3.90
N ARG A 3 -8.77 -9.53 4.94
CA ARG A 3 -7.44 -8.94 4.81
C ARG A 3 -6.41 -9.95 4.28
N ALA A 4 -6.50 -11.17 4.80
CA ALA A 4 -5.59 -12.23 4.36
C ALA A 4 -5.83 -12.57 2.88
N GLN A 5 -7.09 -12.61 2.47
CA GLN A 5 -7.44 -12.85 1.08
C GLN A 5 -6.93 -11.72 0.17
N LEU A 6 -7.06 -10.48 0.62
CA LEU A 6 -6.58 -9.33 -0.14
C LEU A 6 -5.07 -9.36 -0.31
N LYS A 7 -4.33 -9.70 0.75
CA LYS A 7 -2.88 -9.82 0.66
C LYS A 7 -2.48 -10.89 -0.33
N LYS A 8 -3.21 -12.00 -0.35
CA LYS A 8 -2.98 -13.08 -1.29
C LYS A 8 -3.25 -12.61 -2.72
N ASP A 9 -4.34 -11.88 -2.92
CA ASP A 9 -4.68 -11.35 -4.23
C ASP A 9 -3.62 -10.39 -4.75
N LEU A 10 -3.09 -9.54 -3.88
CA LEU A 10 -2.00 -8.63 -4.23
C LEU A 10 -0.75 -9.41 -4.62
N LYS A 11 -0.42 -10.45 -3.85
CA LYS A 11 0.76 -11.27 -4.10
C LYS A 11 0.65 -12.01 -5.42
N GLU A 12 -0.54 -12.42 -5.78
CA GLU A 12 -0.77 -13.16 -7.02
C GLU A 12 -1.05 -12.25 -8.23
N GLY A 13 -1.11 -10.94 -7.99
CA GLY A 13 -1.30 -9.97 -9.06
C GLY A 13 -2.75 -9.82 -9.51
N ARG A 14 -3.70 -10.33 -8.74
CA ARG A 14 -5.13 -10.23 -9.08
C ARG A 14 -5.70 -8.85 -8.80
N VAL A 15 -5.11 -8.15 -7.84
CA VAL A 15 -5.55 -6.81 -7.45
C VAL A 15 -4.33 -5.91 -7.45
N GLN A 16 -4.48 -4.68 -7.91
CA GLN A 16 -3.41 -3.73 -7.93
C GLN A 16 -3.45 -2.87 -6.67
N ILE A 17 -2.26 -2.64 -6.09
CA ILE A 17 -2.15 -1.86 -4.86
C ILE A 17 -2.64 -0.42 -5.07
N GLU A 18 -2.47 0.13 -6.26
CA GLU A 18 -2.92 1.50 -6.56
C GLU A 18 -4.42 1.65 -6.36
N SER A 19 -5.19 0.66 -6.81
CA SER A 19 -6.65 0.68 -6.63
C SER A 19 -7.04 0.67 -5.16
N ILE A 20 -6.32 -0.11 -4.37
CA ILE A 20 -6.59 -0.21 -2.93
C ILE A 20 -6.24 1.09 -2.23
N LEU A 21 -5.15 1.72 -2.63
CA LEU A 21 -4.72 2.98 -2.01
C LEU A 21 -5.67 4.14 -2.34
N LEU A 22 -6.22 4.15 -3.55
CA LEU A 22 -7.13 5.21 -3.98
C LEU A 22 -8.52 5.06 -3.38
N ASP A 23 -8.98 3.81 -3.24
CA ASP A 23 -10.32 3.53 -2.71
C ASP A 23 -10.25 2.30 -1.81
N PRO A 24 -9.71 2.45 -0.61
CA PRO A 24 -9.51 1.30 0.28
C PRO A 24 -10.84 0.76 0.81
N PRO A 25 -11.02 -0.57 0.79
CA PRO A 25 -12.16 -1.18 1.46
C PRO A 25 -12.10 -0.93 2.96
N ASP A 26 -13.24 -0.96 3.62
CA ASP A 26 -13.33 -0.69 5.06
C ASP A 26 -12.40 -1.60 5.87
N TYR A 27 -12.32 -2.87 5.50
CA TYR A 27 -11.51 -3.83 6.25
C TYR A 27 -10.00 -3.60 6.05
N VAL A 28 -9.61 -2.78 5.09
CA VAL A 28 -8.21 -2.45 4.82
C VAL A 28 -7.80 -1.14 5.48
N SER A 29 -8.77 -0.27 5.77
CA SER A 29 -8.48 1.07 6.28
C SER A 29 -7.69 1.05 7.59
N THR A 30 -7.83 -0.01 8.39
CA THR A 30 -7.10 -0.16 9.65
C THR A 30 -5.75 -0.87 9.48
N ALA A 31 -5.45 -1.39 8.30
CA ALA A 31 -4.19 -2.05 8.02
C ALA A 31 -3.09 -1.02 7.80
N LYS A 32 -1.87 -1.37 8.20
CA LYS A 32 -0.73 -0.49 7.97
C LYS A 32 -0.36 -0.48 6.49
N VAL A 33 -0.04 0.70 5.99
CA VAL A 33 0.41 0.84 4.59
C VAL A 33 1.62 -0.03 4.33
N PHE A 34 2.56 -0.07 5.28
CA PHE A 34 3.76 -0.88 5.16
C PHE A 34 3.44 -2.35 4.92
N ASP A 35 2.48 -2.90 5.67
CA ASP A 35 2.06 -4.29 5.50
C ASP A 35 1.48 -4.54 4.11
N MET A 36 0.69 -3.60 3.62
CA MET A 36 0.08 -3.74 2.30
C MET A 36 1.14 -3.69 1.20
N LEU A 37 2.14 -2.82 1.34
CA LEU A 37 3.23 -2.72 0.38
C LEU A 37 4.04 -4.01 0.35
N MET A 38 4.27 -4.61 1.50
CA MET A 38 5.03 -5.86 1.57
C MET A 38 4.30 -7.05 0.96
N ALA A 39 2.99 -6.93 0.78
CA ALA A 39 2.22 -7.97 0.12
C ALA A 39 2.37 -7.93 -1.41
N VAL A 40 2.89 -6.84 -1.94
CA VAL A 40 3.11 -6.70 -3.39
C VAL A 40 4.29 -7.57 -3.82
N PRO A 41 4.15 -8.38 -4.89
CA PRO A 41 5.25 -9.23 -5.34
C PRO A 41 6.46 -8.41 -5.76
N LYS A 42 7.64 -8.94 -5.45
CA LYS A 42 8.92 -8.31 -5.78
C LYS A 42 9.16 -6.96 -5.08
N PHE A 43 8.30 -6.62 -4.14
CA PHE A 43 8.41 -5.37 -3.40
C PHE A 43 8.85 -5.69 -1.97
N GLY A 44 10.14 -5.56 -1.70
CA GLY A 44 10.70 -5.93 -0.42
C GLY A 44 10.54 -4.87 0.67
N ARG A 45 10.94 -5.25 1.88
CA ARG A 45 10.87 -4.36 3.05
C ARG A 45 11.64 -3.06 2.82
N VAL A 46 12.83 -3.16 2.23
CA VAL A 46 13.67 -1.99 2.00
C VAL A 46 13.00 -1.02 1.05
N LYS A 47 12.44 -1.53 -0.03
CA LYS A 47 11.74 -0.68 -1.00
C LYS A 47 10.50 -0.06 -0.39
N ALA A 48 9.76 -0.81 0.40
CA ALA A 48 8.56 -0.31 1.07
C ALA A 48 8.91 0.83 2.03
N ALA A 49 9.93 0.62 2.85
CA ALA A 49 10.36 1.63 3.81
C ALA A 49 10.85 2.89 3.08
N ARG A 50 11.61 2.71 2.01
CA ARG A 50 12.13 3.84 1.24
C ARG A 50 10.99 4.63 0.60
N LEU A 51 10.01 3.95 0.04
CA LEU A 51 8.87 4.60 -0.60
C LEU A 51 8.08 5.44 0.40
N LEU A 52 7.81 4.87 1.58
CA LEU A 52 7.11 5.59 2.64
C LEU A 52 7.91 6.81 3.10
N ASN A 53 9.22 6.65 3.22
CA ASN A 53 10.09 7.74 3.64
C ASN A 53 10.06 8.88 2.62
N GLN A 54 10.03 8.57 1.34
CA GLN A 54 9.94 9.58 0.28
C GLN A 54 8.64 10.38 0.36
N CYS A 55 7.57 9.73 0.75
CA CYS A 55 6.27 10.37 0.90
C CYS A 55 6.04 10.94 2.30
N ARG A 56 7.04 10.83 3.16
CA ARG A 56 6.94 11.27 4.57
C ARG A 56 5.80 10.56 5.30
N ILE A 57 5.65 9.29 5.02
CA ILE A 57 4.62 8.46 5.64
C ILE A 57 5.30 7.55 6.66
N SER A 58 4.78 7.57 7.90
CA SER A 58 5.28 6.68 8.95
C SER A 58 4.97 5.23 8.62
N GLN A 59 5.86 4.31 9.00
CA GLN A 59 5.63 2.88 8.80
C GLN A 59 4.44 2.37 9.61
N SER A 60 4.04 3.09 10.65
CA SER A 60 2.87 2.74 11.45
C SER A 60 1.58 3.37 10.94
N LYS A 61 1.66 4.16 9.87
CA LYS A 61 0.48 4.81 9.31
C LYS A 61 -0.45 3.78 8.67
N THR A 62 -1.75 3.91 8.95
CA THR A 62 -2.74 3.02 8.34
C THR A 62 -3.20 3.54 6.98
N VAL A 63 -3.75 2.63 6.18
CA VAL A 63 -4.25 3.00 4.85
C VAL A 63 -5.32 4.08 4.95
N GLY A 64 -6.26 3.93 5.88
CA GLY A 64 -7.32 4.91 6.08
C GLY A 64 -6.85 6.21 6.70
N GLY A 65 -5.64 6.21 7.29
CA GLY A 65 -5.07 7.39 7.91
C GLY A 65 -4.25 8.26 6.96
N LEU A 66 -4.07 7.82 5.71
CA LEU A 66 -3.33 8.61 4.73
C LEU A 66 -4.12 9.85 4.34
N SER A 67 -3.42 11.00 4.24
CA SER A 67 -4.03 12.18 3.65
C SER A 67 -4.20 11.97 2.15
N GLU A 68 -5.06 12.74 1.55
CA GLU A 68 -5.29 12.64 0.10
C GLU A 68 -4.00 12.88 -0.68
N ARG A 69 -3.21 13.85 -0.24
CA ARG A 69 -1.93 14.16 -0.87
C ARG A 69 -0.95 13.00 -0.76
N GLN A 70 -0.81 12.42 0.44
CA GLN A 70 0.09 11.29 0.66
C GLN A 70 -0.32 10.10 -0.21
N ARG A 71 -1.62 9.86 -0.30
CA ARG A 71 -2.16 8.76 -1.10
C ARG A 71 -1.82 8.95 -2.57
N THR A 72 -2.03 10.16 -3.09
CA THR A 72 -1.74 10.46 -4.48
C THR A 72 -0.25 10.32 -4.79
N GLU A 73 0.61 10.85 -3.93
CA GLU A 73 2.05 10.74 -4.10
C GLU A 73 2.51 9.29 -4.12
N LEU A 74 1.96 8.48 -3.22
CA LEU A 74 2.30 7.07 -3.13
C LEU A 74 1.92 6.33 -4.41
N VAL A 75 0.72 6.58 -4.92
CA VAL A 75 0.24 5.95 -6.14
C VAL A 75 1.09 6.36 -7.33
N GLU A 76 1.44 7.63 -7.42
CA GLU A 76 2.29 8.12 -8.51
C GLU A 76 3.66 7.45 -8.51
N LEU A 77 4.27 7.28 -7.34
CA LEU A 77 5.55 6.61 -7.24
C LEU A 77 5.47 5.15 -7.67
N PHE A 78 4.36 4.49 -7.35
CA PHE A 78 4.13 3.12 -7.82
C PHE A 78 4.04 3.06 -9.34
N ASN A 79 3.33 3.98 -9.93
CA ASN A 79 3.17 4.01 -11.39
C ASN A 79 4.49 4.24 -12.09
N HIS A 80 5.35 5.08 -11.53
CA HIS A 80 6.66 5.35 -12.13
C HIS A 80 7.59 4.16 -12.06
N ARG A 81 7.36 3.25 -11.10
CA ARG A 81 8.22 2.10 -10.93
C ARG A 81 7.80 0.89 -11.75
N SER A 82 6.58 0.85 -12.18
CA SER A 82 6.05 -0.28 -12.95
C SER A 82 6.36 -0.19 -14.47
#